data_46b1cbe1820de26cbcc2e8657690a616
#
_entry.id   46b1cbe1820de26cbcc2e8657690a616
#
_cell.length_a   1.000
_cell.length_b   1.000
_cell.length_c   1.000
_cell.angle_alpha   90.00
_cell.angle_beta   90.00
_cell.angle_gamma   90.00
#
_symmetry.space_group_name_H-M   'P 1'
#
loop_
_entity.id
_entity.type
_entity.pdbx_description
1 polymer ?
#
loop_
_entity_poly.entity_id
_entity_poly.type
_entity_poly.pdbx_seq_one_letter_code
_entity_poly.pdbx_strand_id
1 'polypeptide(L)'
;MFATQPLTSPLVAHYALCSFRLYLCQQDFDRRSNRMVPPGSRSPVLRSPREIKIDFAAPNGPNPEVDEGSVEMFKDDESVKFLQDPELSDVNPAEYDAIFYVGGHGPMIDLPEDPNNIKLANAFYQSGKITSAVCHGPGALVGVTDASGKSIFDGRNATGFSDAEEEQVGKVKDVPFLLETRIKELGGKYTKAEQAWGPKVVVDGHVITGQNPASAAGVGKAILEALSA
;
A
#
# COMPACT_ATOMS: atom_id res chain seq x y z
N MET A 1 33.33 34.96 1.51
CA MET A 1 33.22 33.90 2.50
C MET A 1 31.74 33.62 2.71
N PHE A 2 31.13 32.75 1.91
CA PHE A 2 29.73 32.32 2.07
C PHE A 2 29.76 30.97 2.75
N ALA A 3 29.21 30.91 3.96
CA ALA A 3 29.06 29.69 4.71
C ALA A 3 27.90 28.88 4.08
N THR A 4 28.20 27.75 3.49
CA THR A 4 27.25 26.73 3.11
C THR A 4 26.77 26.04 4.38
N GLN A 5 25.53 26.29 4.77
CA GLN A 5 24.86 25.44 5.76
C GLN A 5 24.50 24.09 5.11
N PRO A 6 24.75 22.97 5.80
CA PRO A 6 24.28 21.69 5.31
C PRO A 6 22.76 21.62 5.49
N LEU A 7 22.03 21.32 4.42
CA LEU A 7 20.62 20.95 4.44
C LEU A 7 20.50 19.57 5.10
N THR A 8 20.37 19.55 6.41
CA THR A 8 19.93 18.38 7.18
C THR A 8 18.46 18.56 7.52
N SER A 9 17.58 18.37 6.55
CA SER A 9 16.20 18.02 6.85
C SER A 9 16.12 16.49 6.76
N PRO A 10 15.86 15.78 7.87
CA PRO A 10 15.54 14.35 7.76
C PRO A 10 14.26 14.23 6.94
N LEU A 11 14.31 13.43 5.88
CA LEU A 11 13.11 12.97 5.19
C LEU A 11 12.32 12.15 6.21
N VAL A 12 11.30 12.74 6.79
CA VAL A 12 10.44 12.04 7.73
C VAL A 12 9.50 11.15 6.93
N ALA A 13 9.63 9.87 7.15
CA ALA A 13 8.87 8.85 6.48
C ALA A 13 7.57 8.58 7.26
N HIS A 14 6.43 8.68 6.58
CA HIS A 14 5.13 8.35 7.14
C HIS A 14 4.72 6.96 6.66
N TYR A 15 4.37 6.09 7.60
CA TYR A 15 3.93 4.73 7.31
C TYR A 15 2.56 4.48 7.92
N ALA A 16 1.69 3.87 7.16
CA ALA A 16 0.46 3.32 7.69
C ALA A 16 0.36 1.86 7.30
N LEU A 17 0.23 1.00 8.28
CA LEU A 17 -0.21 -0.37 8.14
C LEU A 17 -1.72 -0.37 8.31
N CYS A 18 -2.46 -0.92 7.36
CA CYS A 18 -3.90 -0.94 7.43
C CYS A 18 -4.41 -2.36 7.55
N SER A 19 -5.16 -2.66 8.59
CA SER A 19 -6.11 -3.75 8.59
C SER A 19 -7.51 -3.18 8.31
N PHE A 20 -8.28 -3.81 7.44
CA PHE A 20 -9.49 -3.20 6.90
C PHE A 20 -10.76 -3.75 7.53
N ARG A 21 -11.60 -2.87 8.12
CA ARG A 21 -13.04 -3.05 8.23
C ARG A 21 -13.75 -1.93 7.49
N LEU A 22 -14.13 -2.13 6.26
CA LEU A 22 -14.84 -1.13 5.44
C LEU A 22 -16.35 -1.27 5.58
N TYR A 23 -17.04 -0.18 5.93
CA TYR A 23 -18.48 -0.08 5.72
C TYR A 23 -18.75 0.33 4.27
N LEU A 24 -19.09 -0.64 3.42
CA LEU A 24 -19.71 -0.36 2.13
C LEU A 24 -21.22 -0.35 2.31
N CYS A 25 -21.80 0.85 2.35
CA CYS A 25 -23.22 1.01 2.06
C CYS A 25 -23.40 0.81 0.55
N GLN A 26 -23.57 -0.43 0.12
CA GLN A 26 -23.92 -0.74 -1.26
C GLN A 26 -25.42 -0.54 -1.41
N GLN A 27 -25.82 0.57 -2.05
CA GLN A 27 -27.16 0.66 -2.60
C GLN A 27 -27.25 -0.36 -3.75
N ASP A 28 -28.12 -1.31 -3.63
CA ASP A 28 -28.36 -2.35 -4.61
C ASP A 28 -28.86 -1.73 -5.93
N PHE A 29 -27.98 -1.69 -6.93
CA PHE A 29 -28.32 -1.27 -8.28
C PHE A 29 -28.41 -2.51 -9.18
N ASP A 30 -29.62 -2.89 -9.61
CA ASP A 30 -29.80 -3.95 -10.57
C ASP A 30 -29.43 -3.48 -11.98
N ARG A 31 -28.29 -3.93 -12.47
CA ARG A 31 -27.77 -3.60 -13.81
C ARG A 31 -28.64 -4.12 -14.97
N ARG A 32 -29.56 -5.04 -14.73
CA ARG A 32 -30.44 -5.61 -15.78
C ARG A 32 -31.70 -4.79 -15.98
N SER A 33 -32.23 -4.18 -14.92
CA SER A 33 -33.46 -3.39 -14.97
C SER A 33 -33.25 -1.89 -14.96
N ASN A 34 -32.02 -1.40 -14.73
CA ASN A 34 -31.68 0.00 -14.55
C ASN A 34 -32.54 0.71 -13.48
N ARG A 35 -32.91 -0.01 -12.42
CA ARG A 35 -33.78 0.48 -11.34
C ARG A 35 -33.22 0.13 -9.96
N MET A 36 -33.53 0.98 -9.00
CA MET A 36 -33.30 0.73 -7.58
C MET A 36 -34.25 -0.37 -7.09
N VAL A 37 -33.75 -1.38 -6.37
CA VAL A 37 -34.54 -2.50 -5.84
C VAL A 37 -35.02 -2.12 -4.44
N PRO A 38 -36.32 -2.26 -4.13
CA PRO A 38 -36.83 -1.95 -2.80
C PRO A 38 -36.34 -2.95 -1.75
N PRO A 39 -36.13 -2.53 -0.49
CA PRO A 39 -35.71 -3.42 0.58
C PRO A 39 -36.79 -4.51 0.81
N GLY A 40 -36.37 -5.78 0.66
CA GLY A 40 -37.25 -6.94 0.91
C GLY A 40 -37.39 -7.95 -0.23
N SER A 41 -36.89 -7.71 -1.45
CA SER A 41 -36.88 -8.70 -2.53
C SER A 41 -35.80 -9.74 -2.30
N ARG A 42 -36.18 -10.99 -2.03
CA ARG A 42 -35.26 -12.12 -1.85
C ARG A 42 -34.61 -12.49 -3.18
N SER A 43 -33.37 -12.08 -3.37
CA SER A 43 -32.42 -12.71 -4.31
C SER A 43 -31.45 -13.61 -3.55
N PRO A 44 -30.95 -14.71 -4.14
CA PRO A 44 -30.20 -15.70 -3.40
C PRO A 44 -28.82 -15.13 -3.01
N VAL A 45 -28.58 -15.15 -1.71
CA VAL A 45 -27.28 -15.00 -1.04
C VAL A 45 -26.52 -13.71 -1.38
N LEU A 46 -27.07 -12.57 -0.97
CA LEU A 46 -26.26 -11.40 -0.65
C LEU A 46 -25.60 -11.67 0.71
N ARG A 47 -24.28 -11.94 0.70
CA ARG A 47 -23.49 -11.86 1.93
C ARG A 47 -23.64 -10.44 2.46
N SER A 48 -23.99 -10.29 3.73
CA SER A 48 -24.02 -9.00 4.42
C SER A 48 -22.73 -8.22 4.12
N PRO A 49 -22.78 -6.89 3.96
CA PRO A 49 -21.58 -6.09 3.82
C PRO A 49 -20.64 -6.45 4.98
N ARG A 50 -19.44 -6.95 4.67
CA ARG A 50 -18.45 -7.21 5.71
C ARG A 50 -17.97 -5.86 6.21
N GLU A 51 -18.07 -5.66 7.49
CA GLU A 51 -17.44 -4.54 8.17
C GLU A 51 -15.91 -4.74 8.11
N ILE A 52 -15.18 -3.79 7.55
CA ILE A 52 -13.72 -3.82 7.49
C ILE A 52 -13.19 -2.79 8.48
N LYS A 53 -12.44 -3.25 9.48
CA LYS A 53 -11.72 -2.38 10.41
C LYS A 53 -10.34 -2.06 9.84
N ILE A 54 -9.91 -0.80 9.93
CA ILE A 54 -8.58 -0.36 9.55
C ILE A 54 -7.87 0.12 10.81
N ASP A 55 -6.72 -0.47 11.10
CA ASP A 55 -5.81 0.00 12.13
C ASP A 55 -4.52 0.48 11.45
N PHE A 56 -3.90 1.52 11.99
CA PHE A 56 -2.65 2.09 11.48
C PHE A 56 -1.49 1.72 12.39
N ALA A 57 -0.30 1.54 11.82
CA ALA A 57 0.91 1.31 12.57
C ALA A 57 2.10 2.03 11.91
N ALA A 58 3.06 2.47 12.71
CA ALA A 58 4.30 3.06 12.24
C ALA A 58 5.51 2.45 12.96
N PRO A 59 6.70 2.40 12.30
CA PRO A 59 7.89 1.73 12.83
C PRO A 59 8.32 2.19 14.22
N ASN A 60 8.20 3.48 14.49
CA ASN A 60 8.68 4.11 15.72
C ASN A 60 7.56 4.43 16.73
N GLY A 61 6.41 3.77 16.62
CA GLY A 61 5.28 3.93 17.54
C GLY A 61 4.27 5.01 17.13
N PRO A 62 3.36 5.37 18.04
CA PRO A 62 2.26 6.27 17.76
C PRO A 62 2.73 7.71 17.45
N ASN A 63 1.95 8.39 16.61
CA ASN A 63 2.18 9.77 16.20
C ASN A 63 3.47 9.98 15.37
N PRO A 64 3.59 9.36 14.18
CA PRO A 64 4.67 9.69 13.26
C PRO A 64 4.64 11.17 12.91
N GLU A 65 5.82 11.78 12.75
CA GLU A 65 5.89 13.17 12.30
C GLU A 65 5.23 13.31 10.91
N VAL A 66 4.43 14.36 10.75
CA VAL A 66 3.69 14.63 9.52
C VAL A 66 4.54 15.49 8.60
N ASP A 67 4.75 15.06 7.35
CA ASP A 67 5.38 15.89 6.32
C ASP A 67 4.42 17.04 5.92
N GLU A 68 4.72 18.25 6.33
CA GLU A 68 3.89 19.44 6.08
C GLU A 68 3.68 19.68 4.56
N GLY A 69 4.69 19.36 3.74
CA GLY A 69 4.58 19.50 2.28
C GLY A 69 3.55 18.56 1.68
N SER A 70 3.49 17.32 2.18
CA SER A 70 2.47 16.36 1.75
C SER A 70 1.07 16.76 2.21
N VAL A 71 0.93 17.27 3.44
CA VAL A 71 -0.37 17.76 3.93
C VAL A 71 -0.86 18.93 3.10
N GLU A 72 0.00 19.87 2.76
CA GLU A 72 -0.39 21.02 1.92
C GLU A 72 -0.77 20.58 0.50
N MET A 73 -0.06 19.61 -0.07
CA MET A 73 -0.35 19.07 -1.40
C MET A 73 -1.72 18.37 -1.47
N PHE A 74 -2.12 17.69 -0.41
CA PHE A 74 -3.36 16.91 -0.35
C PHE A 74 -4.43 17.51 0.57
N LYS A 75 -4.31 18.77 0.97
CA LYS A 75 -5.18 19.42 1.97
C LYS A 75 -6.68 19.33 1.69
N ASP A 76 -7.07 19.22 0.42
CA ASP A 76 -8.46 19.11 -0.02
C ASP A 76 -8.93 17.67 -0.17
N ASP A 77 -8.05 16.67 0.05
CA ASP A 77 -8.39 15.25 -0.02
C ASP A 77 -9.00 14.79 1.32
N GLU A 78 -10.06 13.98 1.25
CA GLU A 78 -10.69 13.41 2.45
C GLU A 78 -9.73 12.52 3.26
N SER A 79 -8.72 11.94 2.62
CA SER A 79 -7.68 11.13 3.25
C SER A 79 -6.85 11.91 4.29
N VAL A 80 -6.71 13.23 4.14
CA VAL A 80 -5.99 14.07 5.12
C VAL A 80 -6.66 14.07 6.49
N LYS A 81 -7.98 13.86 6.55
CA LYS A 81 -8.72 13.73 7.81
C LYS A 81 -8.29 12.50 8.61
N PHE A 82 -7.86 11.42 7.93
CA PHE A 82 -7.33 10.22 8.57
C PHE A 82 -5.93 10.42 9.16
N LEU A 83 -5.12 11.31 8.59
CA LEU A 83 -3.78 11.61 9.10
C LEU A 83 -3.80 12.39 10.42
N GLN A 84 -4.95 12.98 10.79
CA GLN A 84 -5.08 13.84 11.99
C GLN A 84 -5.45 13.08 13.26
N ASP A 85 -5.83 11.80 13.14
CA ASP A 85 -6.21 10.96 14.31
C ASP A 85 -5.67 9.52 14.15
N PRO A 86 -4.32 9.31 14.08
CA PRO A 86 -3.74 7.98 13.95
C PRO A 86 -3.61 7.34 15.34
N GLU A 87 -4.46 6.36 15.65
CA GLU A 87 -4.19 5.38 16.70
C GLU A 87 -3.20 4.34 16.17
N LEU A 88 -2.07 4.20 16.84
CA LEU A 88 -1.04 3.21 16.51
C LEU A 88 -0.94 2.20 17.63
N SER A 89 -1.02 0.95 17.31
CA SER A 89 -0.93 -0.16 18.27
C SER A 89 0.11 -1.19 17.84
N ASP A 90 0.60 -1.98 18.79
CA ASP A 90 1.41 -3.17 18.49
C ASP A 90 0.58 -4.14 17.63
N VAL A 91 1.07 -4.45 16.42
CA VAL A 91 0.37 -5.29 15.46
C VAL A 91 0.60 -6.76 15.76
N ASN A 92 -0.48 -7.46 16.14
CA ASN A 92 -0.45 -8.91 16.18
C ASN A 92 -0.97 -9.47 14.84
N PRO A 93 -0.10 -10.08 13.99
CA PRO A 93 -0.52 -10.55 12.66
C PRO A 93 -1.69 -11.54 12.67
N ALA A 94 -1.92 -12.23 13.80
CA ALA A 94 -3.01 -13.21 13.92
C ALA A 94 -4.41 -12.56 13.88
N GLU A 95 -4.50 -11.26 14.22
CA GLU A 95 -5.76 -10.53 14.35
C GLU A 95 -6.21 -9.85 13.05
N TYR A 96 -5.37 -9.89 12.00
CA TYR A 96 -5.59 -9.18 10.75
C TYR A 96 -5.63 -10.13 9.56
N ASP A 97 -6.41 -9.77 8.54
CA ASP A 97 -6.56 -10.53 7.29
C ASP A 97 -5.66 -10.01 6.16
N ALA A 98 -5.21 -8.77 6.27
CA ALA A 98 -4.39 -8.12 5.25
C ALA A 98 -3.41 -7.12 5.86
N ILE A 99 -2.28 -6.92 5.18
CA ILE A 99 -1.34 -5.82 5.40
C ILE A 99 -1.27 -4.97 4.13
N PHE A 100 -1.26 -3.65 4.29
CA PHE A 100 -1.14 -2.70 3.18
C PHE A 100 -0.11 -1.63 3.49
N TYR A 101 0.87 -1.51 2.62
CA TYR A 101 1.90 -0.47 2.67
C TYR A 101 1.50 0.69 1.76
N VAL A 102 1.32 1.86 2.38
CA VAL A 102 1.03 3.10 1.66
C VAL A 102 2.24 3.60 0.89
N GLY A 103 2.03 4.54 -0.02
CA GLY A 103 3.09 5.19 -0.78
C GLY A 103 3.85 6.26 0.02
N GLY A 104 4.54 7.12 -0.71
CA GLY A 104 5.53 8.07 -0.20
C GLY A 104 6.93 7.46 -0.22
N HIS A 105 7.98 8.28 -0.21
CA HIS A 105 9.37 7.78 -0.29
C HIS A 105 9.81 7.07 0.99
N GLY A 106 9.15 7.31 2.09
CA GLY A 106 9.47 6.73 3.38
C GLY A 106 9.69 5.20 3.37
N PRO A 107 8.74 4.40 2.83
CA PRO A 107 8.90 2.95 2.74
C PRO A 107 10.16 2.46 2.02
N MET A 108 10.84 3.34 1.31
CA MET A 108 12.11 3.05 0.63
C MET A 108 13.34 3.27 1.52
N ILE A 109 13.19 4.07 2.60
CA ILE A 109 14.35 4.58 3.36
C ILE A 109 14.74 3.61 4.48
N ASP A 110 13.79 3.15 5.27
CA ASP A 110 14.04 2.36 6.47
C ASP A 110 13.40 0.97 6.44
N LEU A 111 12.18 0.82 5.91
CA LEU A 111 11.46 -0.45 5.93
C LEU A 111 12.12 -1.60 5.16
N PRO A 112 12.91 -1.38 4.08
CA PRO A 112 13.54 -2.48 3.36
C PRO A 112 14.43 -3.36 4.24
N GLU A 113 15.08 -2.77 5.24
CA GLU A 113 16.04 -3.43 6.12
C GLU A 113 15.58 -3.51 7.58
N ASP A 114 14.43 -2.91 7.92
CA ASP A 114 13.88 -2.95 9.29
C ASP A 114 13.47 -4.39 9.65
N PRO A 115 14.09 -4.99 10.70
CA PRO A 115 13.80 -6.36 11.08
C PRO A 115 12.37 -6.56 11.59
N ASN A 116 11.75 -5.54 12.18
CA ASN A 116 10.37 -5.62 12.67
C ASN A 116 9.39 -5.60 11.48
N ASN A 117 9.64 -4.73 10.49
CA ASN A 117 8.87 -4.72 9.24
C ASN A 117 8.99 -6.06 8.51
N ILE A 118 10.21 -6.55 8.29
CA ILE A 118 10.45 -7.81 7.58
C ILE A 118 9.76 -8.98 8.32
N LYS A 119 9.89 -9.04 9.65
CA LYS A 119 9.23 -10.07 10.46
C LYS A 119 7.71 -10.01 10.31
N LEU A 120 7.13 -8.82 10.41
CA LEU A 120 5.69 -8.62 10.31
C LEU A 120 5.19 -8.99 8.92
N ALA A 121 5.79 -8.45 7.87
CA ALA A 121 5.39 -8.73 6.49
C ALA A 121 5.57 -10.21 6.11
N ASN A 122 6.65 -10.87 6.59
CA ASN A 122 6.83 -12.31 6.44
C ASN A 122 5.69 -13.08 7.08
N ALA A 123 5.23 -12.67 8.28
CA ALA A 123 4.14 -13.36 8.97
C ALA A 123 2.83 -13.30 8.17
N PHE A 124 2.50 -12.16 7.53
CA PHE A 124 1.36 -12.05 6.65
C PHE A 124 1.55 -12.87 5.37
N TYR A 125 2.65 -12.69 4.67
CA TYR A 125 2.92 -13.36 3.41
C TYR A 125 2.96 -14.87 3.52
N GLN A 126 3.71 -15.41 4.50
CA GLN A 126 3.88 -16.85 4.69
C GLN A 126 2.62 -17.55 5.23
N SER A 127 1.72 -16.81 5.89
CA SER A 127 0.41 -17.33 6.29
C SER A 127 -0.66 -17.24 5.18
N GLY A 128 -0.29 -16.77 3.98
CA GLY A 128 -1.21 -16.65 2.85
C GLY A 128 -2.20 -15.49 2.96
N LYS A 129 -1.97 -14.57 3.91
CA LYS A 129 -2.78 -13.35 4.05
C LYS A 129 -2.44 -12.32 2.99
N ILE A 130 -3.39 -11.45 2.70
CA ILE A 130 -3.18 -10.39 1.70
C ILE A 130 -2.02 -9.51 2.12
N THR A 131 -1.02 -9.43 1.23
CA THR A 131 0.17 -8.59 1.38
C THR A 131 0.18 -7.60 0.23
N SER A 132 -0.06 -6.33 0.53
CA SER A 132 -0.37 -5.34 -0.50
C SER A 132 0.40 -4.04 -0.31
N ALA A 133 0.63 -3.31 -1.42
CA ALA A 133 1.38 -2.07 -1.40
C ALA A 133 1.05 -1.19 -2.62
N VAL A 134 1.29 0.13 -2.51
CA VAL A 134 1.10 1.07 -3.63
C VAL A 134 2.25 2.06 -3.71
N CYS A 135 2.54 2.55 -4.92
CA CYS A 135 3.54 3.58 -5.18
C CYS A 135 4.95 3.11 -4.76
N HIS A 136 5.57 3.74 -3.75
CA HIS A 136 6.83 3.27 -3.16
C HIS A 136 6.63 2.23 -2.05
N GLY A 137 5.39 1.97 -1.62
CA GLY A 137 5.08 0.95 -0.61
C GLY A 137 5.70 -0.42 -0.86
N PRO A 138 5.80 -0.94 -2.12
CA PRO A 138 6.49 -2.20 -2.39
C PRO A 138 7.98 -2.20 -2.00
N GLY A 139 8.59 -1.04 -1.75
CA GLY A 139 9.93 -0.93 -1.16
C GLY A 139 10.03 -1.60 0.21
N ALA A 140 8.97 -1.50 1.02
CA ALA A 140 8.90 -2.20 2.31
C ALA A 140 8.90 -3.73 2.20
N LEU A 141 8.61 -4.26 1.00
CA LEU A 141 8.48 -5.70 0.74
C LEU A 141 9.75 -6.32 0.13
N VAL A 142 10.78 -5.53 -0.20
CA VAL A 142 11.99 -6.06 -0.88
C VAL A 142 12.80 -7.02 -0.01
N GLY A 143 12.70 -6.89 1.32
CA GLY A 143 13.30 -7.82 2.28
C GLY A 143 12.42 -9.02 2.66
N VAL A 144 11.19 -9.08 2.15
CA VAL A 144 10.21 -10.11 2.50
C VAL A 144 10.46 -11.41 1.73
N THR A 145 10.39 -12.54 2.43
CA THR A 145 10.67 -13.86 1.86
C THR A 145 9.59 -14.88 2.20
N ASP A 146 9.51 -15.92 1.40
CA ASP A 146 8.78 -17.14 1.75
C ASP A 146 9.56 -17.99 2.79
N ALA A 147 8.97 -19.10 3.20
CA ALA A 147 9.56 -20.02 4.18
C ALA A 147 10.86 -20.69 3.67
N SER A 148 11.14 -20.66 2.37
CA SER A 148 12.37 -21.17 1.76
C SER A 148 13.47 -20.09 1.65
N GLY A 149 13.18 -18.86 2.02
CA GLY A 149 14.08 -17.71 1.91
C GLY A 149 14.07 -17.03 0.54
N LYS A 150 13.15 -17.39 -0.35
CA LYS A 150 12.99 -16.71 -1.65
C LYS A 150 12.19 -15.43 -1.50
N SER A 151 12.60 -14.39 -2.26
CA SER A 151 11.90 -13.12 -2.28
C SER A 151 10.40 -13.27 -2.59
N ILE A 152 9.58 -12.45 -1.94
CA ILE A 152 8.15 -12.30 -2.26
C ILE A 152 7.92 -12.00 -3.75
N PHE A 153 8.89 -11.37 -4.43
CA PHE A 153 8.81 -11.04 -5.84
C PHE A 153 9.29 -12.16 -6.78
N ASP A 154 10.03 -13.17 -6.29
CA ASP A 154 10.63 -14.21 -7.14
C ASP A 154 9.57 -14.94 -7.99
N GLY A 155 9.66 -14.78 -9.30
CA GLY A 155 8.76 -15.35 -10.30
C GLY A 155 7.36 -14.73 -10.37
N ARG A 156 7.00 -13.76 -9.50
CA ARG A 156 5.69 -13.11 -9.43
C ARG A 156 5.56 -11.90 -10.34
N ASN A 157 4.34 -11.67 -10.79
CA ASN A 157 3.99 -10.40 -11.42
C ASN A 157 3.84 -9.34 -10.32
N ALA A 158 4.45 -8.18 -10.52
CA ALA A 158 4.39 -7.07 -9.57
C ALA A 158 4.51 -5.72 -10.29
N THR A 159 4.13 -4.67 -9.58
CA THR A 159 4.36 -3.28 -9.97
C THR A 159 4.73 -2.44 -8.74
N GLY A 160 5.13 -1.23 -8.95
CA GLY A 160 5.47 -0.23 -7.97
C GLY A 160 5.87 1.04 -8.69
N PHE A 161 6.33 2.05 -7.98
CA PHE A 161 6.77 3.31 -8.58
C PHE A 161 7.87 3.03 -9.60
N SER A 162 7.70 3.51 -10.84
CA SER A 162 8.61 3.19 -11.93
C SER A 162 9.86 4.08 -11.90
N ASP A 163 10.95 3.57 -12.47
CA ASP A 163 12.20 4.33 -12.61
C ASP A 163 11.97 5.65 -13.38
N ALA A 164 11.11 5.62 -14.42
CA ALA A 164 10.76 6.81 -15.19
C ALA A 164 9.96 7.84 -14.38
N GLU A 165 9.09 7.41 -13.47
CA GLU A 165 8.38 8.29 -12.55
C GLU A 165 9.34 8.89 -11.52
N GLU A 166 10.31 8.10 -11.01
CA GLU A 166 11.34 8.59 -10.08
C GLU A 166 12.24 9.65 -10.71
N GLU A 167 12.60 9.46 -11.99
CA GLU A 167 13.32 10.47 -12.77
C GLU A 167 12.52 11.76 -12.90
N GLN A 168 11.21 11.67 -13.20
CA GLN A 168 10.34 12.82 -13.38
C GLN A 168 10.12 13.63 -12.10
N VAL A 169 10.07 12.98 -10.93
CA VAL A 169 10.02 13.69 -9.64
C VAL A 169 11.39 14.16 -9.15
N GLY A 170 12.47 13.80 -9.87
CA GLY A 170 13.82 14.25 -9.57
C GLY A 170 14.43 13.65 -8.30
N LYS A 171 13.94 12.49 -7.84
CA LYS A 171 14.31 11.87 -6.56
C LYS A 171 15.25 10.66 -6.66
N VAL A 172 15.74 10.35 -7.87
CA VAL A 172 16.66 9.21 -8.11
C VAL A 172 17.87 9.17 -7.16
N LYS A 173 18.36 10.34 -6.71
CA LYS A 173 19.51 10.45 -5.80
C LYS A 173 19.12 10.38 -4.31
N ASP A 174 17.84 10.53 -4.02
CA ASP A 174 17.33 10.62 -2.65
C ASP A 174 16.82 9.25 -2.16
N VAL A 175 16.67 8.27 -3.07
CA VAL A 175 16.27 6.90 -2.73
C VAL A 175 17.47 5.95 -2.71
N PRO A 176 17.50 4.94 -1.82
CA PRO A 176 18.62 4.00 -1.73
C PRO A 176 18.73 3.07 -2.95
N PHE A 177 17.65 2.88 -3.68
CA PHE A 177 17.56 2.09 -4.91
C PHE A 177 16.33 2.50 -5.73
N LEU A 178 16.34 2.22 -7.03
CA LEU A 178 15.17 2.36 -7.89
C LEU A 178 14.26 1.13 -7.72
N LEU A 179 12.98 1.36 -7.40
CA LEU A 179 12.06 0.30 -7.01
C LEU A 179 11.75 -0.68 -8.16
N GLU A 180 11.48 -0.16 -9.36
CA GLU A 180 11.28 -1.00 -10.56
C GLU A 180 12.48 -1.91 -10.79
N THR A 181 13.69 -1.34 -10.76
CA THR A 181 14.95 -2.08 -10.91
C THR A 181 15.10 -3.13 -9.81
N ARG A 182 14.86 -2.77 -8.55
CA ARG A 182 15.01 -3.69 -7.41
C ARG A 182 14.02 -4.87 -7.49
N ILE A 183 12.76 -4.65 -7.86
CA ILE A 183 11.78 -5.73 -8.03
C ILE A 183 12.27 -6.73 -9.10
N LYS A 184 12.83 -6.23 -10.22
CA LYS A 184 13.40 -7.08 -11.28
C LYS A 184 14.62 -7.89 -10.80
N GLU A 185 15.53 -7.26 -10.05
CA GLU A 185 16.69 -7.93 -9.44
C GLU A 185 16.29 -9.06 -8.49
N LEU A 186 15.18 -8.91 -7.80
CA LEU A 186 14.61 -9.92 -6.90
C LEU A 186 13.82 -11.02 -7.65
N GLY A 187 13.89 -11.06 -8.99
CA GLY A 187 13.23 -12.07 -9.82
C GLY A 187 11.78 -11.73 -10.17
N GLY A 188 11.30 -10.54 -9.87
CA GLY A 188 9.93 -10.10 -10.14
C GLY A 188 9.70 -9.81 -11.63
N LYS A 189 8.54 -10.25 -12.12
CA LYS A 189 8.03 -9.90 -13.46
C LYS A 189 7.35 -8.54 -13.38
N TYR A 190 8.15 -7.49 -13.34
CA TYR A 190 7.66 -6.13 -13.21
C TYR A 190 6.86 -5.69 -14.43
N THR A 191 5.69 -5.11 -14.20
CA THR A 191 4.85 -4.52 -15.24
C THR A 191 4.42 -3.12 -14.84
N LYS A 192 4.28 -2.22 -15.82
CA LYS A 192 3.83 -0.84 -15.60
C LYS A 192 2.79 -0.42 -16.63
N ALA A 193 2.13 0.70 -16.38
CA ALA A 193 1.27 1.36 -17.34
C ALA A 193 2.07 1.80 -18.57
N GLU A 194 1.40 1.94 -19.72
CA GLU A 194 2.05 2.41 -20.97
C GLU A 194 2.63 3.81 -20.83
N GLN A 195 1.97 4.64 -20.03
CA GLN A 195 2.43 6.01 -19.76
C GLN A 195 2.73 6.16 -18.27
N ALA A 196 3.76 6.93 -17.94
CA ALA A 196 4.03 7.34 -16.57
C ALA A 196 2.78 8.02 -15.97
N TRP A 197 2.56 7.81 -14.66
CA TRP A 197 1.38 8.28 -13.91
C TRP A 197 0.06 7.60 -14.28
N GLY A 198 0.03 6.75 -15.29
CA GLY A 198 -1.13 5.91 -15.58
C GLY A 198 -1.37 4.88 -14.45
N PRO A 199 -2.64 4.56 -14.13
CA PRO A 199 -2.93 3.57 -13.09
C PRO A 199 -2.54 2.16 -13.56
N LYS A 200 -1.88 1.40 -12.68
CA LYS A 200 -1.58 0.00 -12.87
C LYS A 200 -1.72 -0.73 -11.54
N VAL A 201 -2.53 -1.78 -11.53
CA VAL A 201 -2.67 -2.70 -10.39
C VAL A 201 -2.32 -4.09 -10.87
N VAL A 202 -1.56 -4.81 -10.06
CA VAL A 202 -1.18 -6.22 -10.31
C VAL A 202 -1.61 -7.04 -9.10
N VAL A 203 -2.34 -8.11 -9.38
CA VAL A 203 -2.75 -9.12 -8.40
C VAL A 203 -2.09 -10.43 -8.78
N ASP A 204 -1.28 -10.99 -7.90
CA ASP A 204 -0.62 -12.29 -8.08
C ASP A 204 -0.79 -13.12 -6.80
N GLY A 205 -1.84 -13.95 -6.78
CA GLY A 205 -2.28 -14.66 -5.59
C GLY A 205 -2.74 -13.68 -4.51
N HIS A 206 -2.11 -13.73 -3.34
CA HIS A 206 -2.39 -12.83 -2.22
C HIS A 206 -1.46 -11.61 -2.18
N VAL A 207 -0.60 -11.41 -3.19
CA VAL A 207 0.23 -10.19 -3.34
C VAL A 207 -0.46 -9.22 -4.28
N ILE A 208 -0.71 -8.00 -3.81
CA ILE A 208 -1.42 -6.95 -4.56
C ILE A 208 -0.56 -5.70 -4.58
N THR A 209 -0.17 -5.24 -5.76
CA THR A 209 0.68 -4.05 -5.90
C THR A 209 0.07 -3.02 -6.85
N GLY A 210 0.29 -1.74 -6.55
CA GLY A 210 -0.10 -0.61 -7.39
C GLY A 210 1.08 0.28 -7.73
N GLN A 211 1.14 0.80 -8.95
CA GLN A 211 2.30 1.52 -9.47
C GLN A 211 2.54 2.88 -8.82
N ASN A 212 1.48 3.67 -8.62
CA ASN A 212 1.57 5.09 -8.30
C ASN A 212 0.29 5.57 -7.58
N PRO A 213 0.17 6.85 -7.21
CA PRO A 213 -1.03 7.36 -6.53
C PRO A 213 -2.33 7.10 -7.29
N ALA A 214 -2.33 7.15 -8.64
CA ALA A 214 -3.52 6.86 -9.45
C ALA A 214 -4.00 5.40 -9.33
N SER A 215 -3.14 4.50 -8.84
CA SER A 215 -3.46 3.08 -8.61
C SER A 215 -4.12 2.81 -7.26
N ALA A 216 -4.12 3.77 -6.32
CA ALA A 216 -4.51 3.54 -4.93
C ALA A 216 -5.95 2.98 -4.79
N ALA A 217 -6.93 3.62 -5.46
CA ALA A 217 -8.32 3.15 -5.44
C ALA A 217 -8.46 1.74 -6.03
N GLY A 218 -7.71 1.42 -7.08
CA GLY A 218 -7.69 0.10 -7.71
C GLY A 218 -7.11 -0.97 -6.79
N VAL A 219 -6.04 -0.66 -6.03
CA VAL A 219 -5.47 -1.57 -5.02
C VAL A 219 -6.48 -1.81 -3.91
N GLY A 220 -7.11 -0.76 -3.37
CA GLY A 220 -8.15 -0.90 -2.35
C GLY A 220 -9.30 -1.81 -2.82
N LYS A 221 -9.77 -1.63 -4.06
CA LYS A 221 -10.78 -2.50 -4.65
C LYS A 221 -10.32 -3.96 -4.75
N ALA A 222 -9.10 -4.20 -5.21
CA ALA A 222 -8.54 -5.55 -5.33
C ALA A 222 -8.40 -6.25 -3.96
N ILE A 223 -8.01 -5.51 -2.91
CA ILE A 223 -7.97 -6.02 -1.53
C ILE A 223 -9.39 -6.43 -1.09
N LEU A 224 -10.40 -5.58 -1.31
CA LEU A 224 -11.78 -5.88 -0.96
C LEU A 224 -12.32 -7.13 -1.66
N GLU A 225 -12.03 -7.27 -2.94
CA GLU A 225 -12.40 -8.44 -3.74
C GLU A 225 -11.73 -9.70 -3.18
N ALA A 226 -10.44 -9.66 -2.88
CA ALA A 226 -9.69 -10.78 -2.31
C ALA A 226 -10.16 -11.19 -0.90
N LEU A 227 -10.53 -10.22 -0.05
CA LEU A 227 -11.11 -10.48 1.28
C LEU A 227 -12.53 -11.08 1.21
N SER A 228 -13.20 -10.94 0.06
CA SER A 228 -14.57 -11.42 -0.16
C SER A 228 -14.66 -12.78 -0.84
N ALA A 229 -13.53 -13.30 -1.36
CA ALA A 229 -13.44 -14.58 -2.03
C ALA A 229 -13.40 -15.75 -1.03
#